data_2608b1d5a8eec625ddca42f9d2a164e6
#
_entry.id   2608b1d5a8eec625ddca42f9d2a164e6
#
_cell.length_a   1.000
_cell.length_b   1.000
_cell.length_c   1.000
_cell.angle_alpha   90.00
_cell.angle_beta   90.00
_cell.angle_gamma   90.00
#
_symmetry.space_group_name_H-M   'P 1'
#
loop_
_entity.id
_entity.type
_entity.pdbx_description
1 polymer ?
#
loop_
_entity_poly.entity_id
_entity_poly.type
_entity_poly.pdbx_seq_one_letter_code
_entity_poly.pdbx_strand_id
1 'polypeptide(L)'
;MTDFSQNSSLAESYTAGGRISRRGSSIREKLTRIRHIIRKEFIHIKRNRQNFRLLIIAPLIQLIVFGSASRLDVKNVRTVVADMDQSTMSRSIVDGFSRSGYFDIVSHVRSYEDVDWFLQTGSASMAVLIPPDLEQRIQGRRTAEVGILIDGVDTTTAGTVAGYSQAILQRFSVDILNERVDKMQGLLYETTTPRLIVPEVSEASRAWFNPNLDSKNFFVPGVLVLILLALSIILTSAIVVREKELGTIEQLMVAPITRVELIVGKVIPCFIIEVITLVIITPLAFLLYDIPFRGSFAFFLGTSLLFLVTASGIGMTISSFCTTQQQAMLTSFMFLQPAVLLSGYAFPIENMPEIIQYVTYLNPLRYFITIMRGVFLKGVGWEILWPEVVPIFFMAIFYIGAASFLFKRRVD
;
A
#
# COMPACT_ATOMS: atom_id res chain seq x y z
N MET A 1 15.94 -62.35 63.02
CA MET A 1 16.26 -60.96 63.48
C MET A 1 17.61 -60.57 62.92
N THR A 2 17.68 -60.23 61.67
CA THR A 2 18.84 -59.58 61.01
C THR A 2 18.37 -59.23 59.61
N ASP A 3 18.32 -57.95 59.27
CA ASP A 3 18.28 -57.38 57.96
C ASP A 3 17.28 -56.20 57.81
N PHE A 4 17.49 -55.17 58.66
CA PHE A 4 16.78 -53.88 58.47
C PHE A 4 17.73 -52.68 58.40
N SER A 5 19.04 -52.88 58.37
CA SER A 5 20.01 -51.76 58.43
C SER A 5 20.65 -51.42 57.08
N GLN A 6 20.42 -52.20 55.98
CA GLN A 6 21.01 -51.91 54.69
C GLN A 6 20.13 -51.03 53.74
N ASN A 7 18.83 -50.89 54.02
CA ASN A 7 17.95 -50.11 53.17
C ASN A 7 17.91 -48.57 53.45
N SER A 8 18.49 -48.17 54.61
CA SER A 8 18.52 -46.68 54.92
C SER A 8 19.65 -45.95 54.20
N SER A 9 20.76 -46.62 53.91
CA SER A 9 21.90 -45.98 53.22
C SER A 9 21.69 -45.80 51.71
N LEU A 10 20.83 -46.61 51.08
CA LEU A 10 20.44 -46.41 49.67
C LEU A 10 19.40 -45.30 49.45
N ALA A 11 18.55 -45.05 50.48
CA ALA A 11 17.57 -43.97 50.43
C ALA A 11 18.23 -42.57 50.60
N GLU A 12 19.30 -42.45 51.39
CA GLU A 12 20.04 -41.21 51.57
C GLU A 12 20.93 -40.83 50.38
N SER A 13 21.39 -41.84 49.58
CA SER A 13 22.15 -41.56 48.35
C SER A 13 21.30 -41.01 47.17
N TYR A 14 19.99 -41.30 47.16
CA TYR A 14 19.07 -40.78 46.15
C TYR A 14 18.57 -39.34 46.43
N THR A 15 18.63 -38.88 47.68
CA THR A 15 18.20 -37.52 48.01
C THR A 15 19.32 -36.47 47.93
N ALA A 16 20.59 -36.89 47.82
CA ALA A 16 21.74 -35.97 47.70
C ALA A 16 22.12 -35.63 46.24
N GLY A 17 21.51 -36.27 45.25
CA GLY A 17 21.86 -36.10 43.82
C GLY A 17 20.85 -35.34 43.00
N GLY A 18 20.54 -34.06 43.31
CA GLY A 18 19.58 -33.40 42.45
C GLY A 18 19.30 -31.93 42.61
N ARG A 19 20.10 -31.19 43.31
CA ARG A 19 20.13 -29.74 43.03
C ARG A 19 20.99 -29.48 41.80
N ILE A 20 20.38 -29.63 40.60
CA ILE A 20 20.95 -29.06 39.37
C ILE A 20 21.07 -27.56 39.64
N SER A 21 22.25 -27.17 40.04
CA SER A 21 22.66 -25.77 40.14
C SER A 21 22.32 -25.16 38.78
N ARG A 22 21.35 -24.24 38.76
CA ARG A 22 21.14 -23.31 37.62
C ARG A 22 22.36 -22.39 37.56
N ARG A 23 23.55 -22.95 37.25
CA ARG A 23 24.70 -22.17 36.81
C ARG A 23 24.25 -21.35 35.63
N GLY A 24 24.29 -20.04 35.79
CA GLY A 24 23.93 -19.11 34.71
C GLY A 24 24.66 -19.52 33.42
N SER A 25 23.90 -20.03 32.42
CA SER A 25 24.48 -20.46 31.16
C SER A 25 25.28 -19.32 30.56
N SER A 26 26.51 -19.57 30.18
CA SER A 26 27.37 -18.61 29.50
C SER A 26 26.65 -18.03 28.28
N ILE A 27 26.83 -16.73 28.00
CA ILE A 27 26.30 -16.07 26.79
C ILE A 27 26.63 -16.89 25.53
N ARG A 28 27.82 -17.49 25.50
CA ARG A 28 28.27 -18.35 24.40
C ARG A 28 27.39 -19.61 24.24
N GLU A 29 26.97 -20.22 25.33
CA GLU A 29 26.08 -21.40 25.31
C GLU A 29 24.67 -21.03 24.82
N LYS A 30 24.15 -19.84 25.22
CA LYS A 30 22.88 -19.32 24.75
C LYS A 30 22.89 -19.08 23.25
N LEU A 31 23.92 -18.42 22.74
CA LEU A 31 24.10 -18.17 21.31
C LEU A 31 24.21 -19.48 20.52
N THR A 32 24.92 -20.47 21.04
CA THR A 32 25.03 -21.79 20.42
C THR A 32 23.69 -22.49 20.31
N ARG A 33 22.85 -22.44 21.37
CA ARG A 33 21.49 -23.00 21.36
C ARG A 33 20.60 -22.31 20.35
N ILE A 34 20.60 -20.97 20.34
CA ILE A 34 19.84 -20.17 19.36
C ILE A 34 20.25 -20.55 17.93
N ARG A 35 21.55 -20.67 17.66
CA ARG A 35 22.08 -21.09 16.34
C ARG A 35 21.57 -22.47 15.92
N HIS A 36 21.50 -23.43 16.85
CA HIS A 36 20.98 -24.76 16.55
C HIS A 36 19.48 -24.74 16.24
N ILE A 37 18.69 -23.93 16.97
CA ILE A 37 17.27 -23.76 16.69
C ILE A 37 17.08 -23.13 15.30
N ILE A 38 17.79 -22.05 15.00
CA ILE A 38 17.76 -21.38 13.67
C ILE A 38 18.07 -22.38 12.56
N ARG A 39 19.15 -23.18 12.73
CA ARG A 39 19.55 -24.19 11.73
C ARG A 39 18.46 -25.23 11.54
N LYS A 40 17.86 -25.73 12.63
CA LYS A 40 16.73 -26.67 12.58
C LYS A 40 15.57 -26.11 11.77
N GLU A 41 15.17 -24.88 12.06
CA GLU A 41 14.03 -24.22 11.38
C GLU A 41 14.32 -24.01 9.89
N PHE A 42 15.53 -23.56 9.52
CA PHE A 42 15.91 -23.43 8.11
C PHE A 42 15.87 -24.76 7.35
N ILE A 43 16.37 -25.84 7.98
CA ILE A 43 16.30 -27.18 7.38
C ILE A 43 14.84 -27.60 7.21
N HIS A 44 14.00 -27.29 8.19
CA HIS A 44 12.57 -27.63 8.16
C HIS A 44 11.84 -26.89 7.04
N ILE A 45 12.06 -25.56 6.92
CA ILE A 45 11.48 -24.73 5.85
C ILE A 45 11.96 -25.22 4.48
N LYS A 46 13.26 -25.45 4.31
CA LYS A 46 13.86 -25.93 3.06
C LYS A 46 13.36 -27.32 2.65
N ARG A 47 13.14 -28.20 3.63
CA ARG A 47 12.67 -29.57 3.39
C ARG A 47 11.21 -29.61 2.93
N ASN A 48 10.40 -28.66 3.36
CA ASN A 48 9.03 -28.48 2.88
C ASN A 48 9.03 -27.65 1.60
N ARG A 49 9.39 -28.28 0.48
CA ARG A 49 9.54 -27.64 -0.85
C ARG A 49 8.28 -26.94 -1.32
N GLN A 50 7.11 -27.41 -0.94
CA GLN A 50 5.83 -26.82 -1.33
C GLN A 50 5.62 -25.46 -0.62
N ASN A 51 5.78 -25.44 0.69
CA ASN A 51 5.62 -24.22 1.47
C ASN A 51 6.72 -23.19 1.12
N PHE A 52 7.96 -23.64 0.92
CA PHE A 52 9.06 -22.73 0.52
C PHE A 52 8.79 -22.05 -0.84
N ARG A 53 8.30 -22.83 -1.82
CA ARG A 53 7.92 -22.24 -3.12
C ARG A 53 6.78 -21.24 -2.99
N LEU A 54 5.75 -21.57 -2.20
CA LEU A 54 4.63 -20.65 -1.97
C LEU A 54 5.06 -19.34 -1.30
N LEU A 55 6.00 -19.41 -0.34
CA LEU A 55 6.52 -18.22 0.36
C LEU A 55 7.22 -17.21 -0.57
N ILE A 56 7.79 -17.68 -1.68
CA ILE A 56 8.45 -16.80 -2.67
C ILE A 56 7.51 -16.45 -3.82
N ILE A 57 6.79 -17.44 -4.34
CA ILE A 57 5.94 -17.25 -5.53
C ILE A 57 4.70 -16.42 -5.22
N ALA A 58 4.08 -16.60 -4.04
CA ALA A 58 2.87 -15.84 -3.69
C ALA A 58 3.10 -14.32 -3.64
N PRO A 59 4.15 -13.78 -2.99
CA PRO A 59 4.49 -12.36 -3.06
C PRO A 59 4.72 -11.85 -4.47
N LEU A 60 5.35 -12.64 -5.34
CA LEU A 60 5.60 -12.26 -6.72
C LEU A 60 4.29 -12.18 -7.52
N ILE A 61 3.42 -13.17 -7.39
CA ILE A 61 2.10 -13.16 -8.03
C ILE A 61 1.28 -11.98 -7.49
N GLN A 62 1.27 -11.75 -6.17
CA GLN A 62 0.58 -10.63 -5.57
C GLN A 62 1.08 -9.29 -6.11
N LEU A 63 2.40 -9.11 -6.24
CA LEU A 63 2.97 -7.90 -6.81
C LEU A 63 2.50 -7.70 -8.26
N ILE A 64 2.53 -8.74 -9.09
CA ILE A 64 2.09 -8.66 -10.48
C ILE A 64 0.59 -8.35 -10.57
N VAL A 65 -0.24 -9.07 -9.83
CA VAL A 65 -1.70 -8.91 -9.88
C VAL A 65 -2.12 -7.54 -9.36
N PHE A 66 -1.73 -7.20 -8.12
CA PHE A 66 -2.13 -5.93 -7.50
C PHE A 66 -1.43 -4.73 -8.13
N GLY A 67 -0.17 -4.85 -8.52
CA GLY A 67 0.53 -3.77 -9.21
C GLY A 67 -0.06 -3.49 -10.60
N SER A 68 -0.51 -4.51 -11.32
CA SER A 68 -1.20 -4.33 -12.61
C SER A 68 -2.62 -3.80 -12.44
N ALA A 69 -3.36 -4.30 -11.43
CA ALA A 69 -4.69 -3.80 -11.10
C ALA A 69 -4.68 -2.33 -10.62
N SER A 70 -3.55 -1.87 -10.10
CA SER A 70 -3.38 -0.49 -9.62
C SER A 70 -3.17 0.54 -10.74
N ARG A 71 -3.22 0.16 -12.01
CA ARG A 71 -3.24 1.07 -13.15
C ARG A 71 -4.65 1.64 -13.32
N LEU A 72 -5.01 2.54 -12.41
CA LEU A 72 -6.25 3.33 -12.47
C LEU A 72 -6.07 4.56 -13.37
N ASP A 73 -5.13 4.53 -14.31
CA ASP A 73 -4.98 5.59 -15.29
C ASP A 73 -6.22 5.61 -16.18
N VAL A 74 -7.02 6.63 -15.98
CA VAL A 74 -8.24 6.84 -16.76
C VAL A 74 -7.82 7.28 -18.16
N LYS A 75 -7.74 6.31 -19.08
CA LYS A 75 -7.44 6.52 -20.49
C LYS A 75 -8.54 5.86 -21.33
N ASN A 76 -8.72 6.39 -22.54
CA ASN A 76 -9.72 5.90 -23.48
C ASN A 76 -11.14 5.86 -22.87
N VAL A 77 -11.53 6.94 -22.17
CA VAL A 77 -12.88 7.09 -21.64
C VAL A 77 -13.86 7.12 -22.80
N ARG A 78 -14.69 6.08 -22.91
CA ARG A 78 -15.69 6.00 -23.96
C ARG A 78 -16.67 7.15 -23.82
N THR A 79 -16.65 8.05 -24.82
CA THR A 79 -17.37 9.32 -24.80
C THR A 79 -18.35 9.40 -25.98
N VAL A 80 -19.58 9.74 -25.69
CA VAL A 80 -20.57 10.08 -26.71
C VAL A 80 -20.68 11.59 -26.82
N VAL A 81 -20.78 12.11 -28.03
CA VAL A 81 -20.91 13.56 -28.28
C VAL A 81 -22.27 13.87 -28.86
N ALA A 82 -23.03 14.74 -28.19
CA ALA A 82 -24.26 15.33 -28.69
C ALA A 82 -23.97 16.76 -29.14
N ASP A 83 -23.53 16.92 -30.41
CA ASP A 83 -23.25 18.24 -31.00
C ASP A 83 -24.46 18.72 -31.79
N MET A 84 -25.20 19.65 -31.22
CA MET A 84 -26.37 20.28 -31.84
C MET A 84 -26.04 21.58 -32.58
N ASP A 85 -24.88 22.17 -32.37
CA ASP A 85 -24.42 23.41 -32.99
C ASP A 85 -23.78 23.15 -34.35
N GLN A 86 -23.06 22.04 -34.50
CA GLN A 86 -22.36 21.60 -35.73
C GLN A 86 -21.48 22.68 -36.35
N SER A 87 -21.05 23.67 -35.56
CA SER A 87 -20.24 24.80 -35.96
C SER A 87 -18.74 24.46 -36.04
N THR A 88 -17.94 25.47 -36.46
CA THR A 88 -16.48 25.33 -36.38
C THR A 88 -15.98 25.33 -34.95
N MET A 89 -16.63 26.04 -34.04
CA MET A 89 -16.29 26.07 -32.62
C MET A 89 -16.65 24.79 -31.90
N SER A 90 -17.83 24.20 -32.19
CA SER A 90 -18.21 22.93 -31.61
C SER A 90 -17.23 21.80 -31.99
N ARG A 91 -16.83 21.76 -33.27
CA ARG A 91 -15.82 20.79 -33.76
C ARG A 91 -14.48 20.98 -33.08
N SER A 92 -14.04 22.21 -32.83
CA SER A 92 -12.79 22.47 -32.09
C SER A 92 -12.83 21.95 -30.66
N ILE A 93 -13.98 22.02 -29.98
CA ILE A 93 -14.17 21.42 -28.65
C ILE A 93 -14.04 19.90 -28.76
N VAL A 94 -14.78 19.28 -29.67
CA VAL A 94 -14.75 17.81 -29.88
C VAL A 94 -13.34 17.32 -30.22
N ASP A 95 -12.64 18.05 -31.07
CA ASP A 95 -11.23 17.79 -31.42
C ASP A 95 -10.32 17.91 -30.20
N GLY A 96 -10.57 18.87 -29.30
CA GLY A 96 -9.84 19.00 -28.04
C GLY A 96 -9.97 17.77 -27.15
N PHE A 97 -11.17 17.21 -27.02
CA PHE A 97 -11.39 15.95 -26.30
C PHE A 97 -10.69 14.78 -27.01
N SER A 98 -10.85 14.61 -28.31
CA SER A 98 -10.26 13.50 -29.08
C SER A 98 -8.73 13.52 -29.05
N ARG A 99 -8.09 14.70 -29.22
CA ARG A 99 -6.62 14.83 -29.23
C ARG A 99 -5.98 14.75 -27.85
N SER A 100 -6.76 14.84 -26.77
CA SER A 100 -6.24 14.79 -25.40
C SER A 100 -5.61 13.46 -25.03
N GLY A 101 -5.97 12.35 -25.72
CA GLY A 101 -5.55 10.99 -25.43
C GLY A 101 -6.24 10.36 -24.20
N TYR A 102 -7.16 11.09 -23.55
CA TYR A 102 -7.93 10.58 -22.41
C TYR A 102 -9.31 10.08 -22.82
N PHE A 103 -9.87 10.61 -23.91
CA PHE A 103 -11.23 10.34 -24.35
C PHE A 103 -11.25 9.65 -25.71
N ASP A 104 -12.07 8.60 -25.80
CA ASP A 104 -12.35 7.87 -27.04
C ASP A 104 -13.80 8.16 -27.47
N ILE A 105 -13.96 8.91 -28.57
CA ILE A 105 -15.28 9.27 -29.08
C ILE A 105 -15.87 8.09 -29.81
N VAL A 106 -16.78 7.38 -29.15
CA VAL A 106 -17.42 6.16 -29.67
C VAL A 106 -18.60 6.43 -30.60
N SER A 107 -19.29 7.56 -30.42
CA SER A 107 -20.45 7.93 -31.24
C SER A 107 -20.77 9.41 -31.19
N HIS A 108 -21.39 9.89 -32.29
CA HIS A 108 -22.01 11.19 -32.36
C HIS A 108 -23.52 11.03 -32.45
N VAL A 109 -24.25 11.66 -31.54
CA VAL A 109 -25.72 11.59 -31.47
C VAL A 109 -26.33 12.98 -31.70
N ARG A 110 -27.58 13.02 -32.09
CA ARG A 110 -28.30 14.26 -32.41
C ARG A 110 -29.38 14.61 -31.39
N SER A 111 -29.62 13.73 -30.42
CA SER A 111 -30.61 13.93 -29.36
C SER A 111 -30.00 13.67 -27.99
N TYR A 112 -30.48 14.38 -26.98
CA TYR A 112 -30.12 14.10 -25.58
C TYR A 112 -30.70 12.76 -25.10
N GLU A 113 -31.82 12.32 -25.67
CA GLU A 113 -32.43 11.03 -25.33
C GLU A 113 -31.53 9.85 -25.72
N ASP A 114 -30.81 9.98 -26.84
CA ASP A 114 -29.84 8.94 -27.27
C ASP A 114 -28.68 8.82 -26.30
N VAL A 115 -28.26 9.91 -25.66
CA VAL A 115 -27.17 9.93 -24.68
C VAL A 115 -27.48 9.05 -23.49
N ASP A 116 -28.70 9.10 -22.97
CA ASP A 116 -29.11 8.32 -21.80
C ASP A 116 -28.98 6.83 -22.09
N TRP A 117 -29.30 6.39 -23.28
CA TRP A 117 -29.15 5.00 -23.70
C TRP A 117 -27.68 4.55 -23.64
N PHE A 118 -26.71 5.38 -24.14
CA PHE A 118 -25.29 5.05 -24.12
C PHE A 118 -24.74 4.95 -22.70
N LEU A 119 -25.18 5.84 -21.80
CA LEU A 119 -24.78 5.83 -20.39
C LEU A 119 -25.40 4.64 -19.64
N GLN A 120 -26.70 4.39 -19.82
CA GLN A 120 -27.42 3.30 -19.15
C GLN A 120 -26.91 1.91 -19.57
N THR A 121 -26.58 1.73 -20.84
CA THR A 121 -26.02 0.47 -21.34
C THR A 121 -24.53 0.30 -21.00
N GLY A 122 -23.87 1.33 -20.46
CA GLY A 122 -22.42 1.34 -20.23
C GLY A 122 -21.62 1.34 -21.54
N SER A 123 -22.26 1.66 -22.67
CA SER A 123 -21.58 1.78 -23.97
C SER A 123 -20.70 3.04 -24.02
N ALA A 124 -21.04 4.08 -23.26
CA ALA A 124 -20.21 5.22 -22.96
C ALA A 124 -20.19 5.47 -21.44
N SER A 125 -19.09 6.03 -20.94
CA SER A 125 -18.94 6.43 -19.53
C SER A 125 -19.06 7.95 -19.35
N MET A 126 -19.08 8.69 -20.45
CA MET A 126 -19.19 10.14 -20.47
C MET A 126 -19.93 10.62 -21.71
N ALA A 127 -20.63 11.75 -21.58
CA ALA A 127 -21.23 12.48 -22.70
C ALA A 127 -20.84 13.95 -22.67
N VAL A 128 -20.57 14.51 -23.85
CA VAL A 128 -20.38 15.93 -24.09
C VAL A 128 -21.61 16.46 -24.80
N LEU A 129 -22.30 17.44 -24.19
CA LEU A 129 -23.52 18.03 -24.69
C LEU A 129 -23.23 19.46 -25.18
N ILE A 130 -23.28 19.70 -26.45
CA ILE A 130 -23.05 21.00 -27.07
C ILE A 130 -24.40 21.59 -27.52
N PRO A 131 -24.83 22.71 -26.94
CA PRO A 131 -26.12 23.35 -27.29
C PRO A 131 -26.12 23.94 -28.70
N PRO A 132 -27.28 24.10 -29.35
CA PRO A 132 -27.38 24.48 -30.75
C PRO A 132 -27.00 25.95 -31.04
N ASP A 133 -26.78 26.77 -30.02
CA ASP A 133 -26.46 28.18 -30.11
C ASP A 133 -25.07 28.53 -29.55
N LEU A 134 -24.17 27.52 -29.42
CA LEU A 134 -22.84 27.70 -28.82
C LEU A 134 -22.04 28.80 -29.55
N GLU A 135 -21.83 28.66 -30.86
CA GLU A 135 -21.03 29.61 -31.63
C GLU A 135 -21.66 31.00 -31.60
N GLN A 136 -22.98 31.11 -31.74
CA GLN A 136 -23.70 32.36 -31.71
C GLN A 136 -23.56 33.10 -30.37
N ARG A 137 -23.63 32.34 -29.25
CA ARG A 137 -23.39 32.90 -27.90
C ARG A 137 -21.95 33.39 -27.74
N ILE A 138 -20.99 32.59 -28.18
CA ILE A 138 -19.58 32.95 -28.09
C ILE A 138 -19.29 34.20 -28.91
N GLN A 139 -19.76 34.26 -30.17
CA GLN A 139 -19.59 35.44 -31.03
C GLN A 139 -20.30 36.69 -30.46
N GLY A 140 -21.49 36.49 -29.86
CA GLY A 140 -22.26 37.53 -29.18
C GLY A 140 -21.71 37.98 -27.82
N ARG A 141 -20.53 37.51 -27.40
CA ARG A 141 -19.89 37.76 -26.10
C ARG A 141 -20.75 37.33 -24.90
N ARG A 142 -21.56 36.28 -25.06
CA ARG A 142 -22.37 35.71 -24.00
C ARG A 142 -21.70 34.43 -23.51
N THR A 143 -21.99 34.04 -22.26
CA THR A 143 -21.55 32.76 -21.71
C THR A 143 -22.26 31.64 -22.48
N ALA A 144 -21.45 30.67 -22.95
CA ALA A 144 -21.94 29.44 -23.53
C ALA A 144 -21.62 28.30 -22.57
N GLU A 145 -22.57 27.41 -22.35
CA GLU A 145 -22.43 26.27 -21.44
C GLU A 145 -22.33 24.97 -22.24
N VAL A 146 -21.30 24.18 -21.97
CA VAL A 146 -21.16 22.82 -22.52
C VAL A 146 -21.48 21.87 -21.38
N GLY A 147 -22.49 21.00 -21.57
CA GLY A 147 -22.88 20.01 -20.59
C GLY A 147 -21.91 18.83 -20.62
N ILE A 148 -21.50 18.36 -19.43
CA ILE A 148 -20.72 17.15 -19.28
C ILE A 148 -21.51 16.21 -18.39
N LEU A 149 -21.96 15.08 -18.92
CA LEU A 149 -22.58 14.00 -18.16
C LEU A 149 -21.56 12.88 -17.96
N ILE A 150 -21.44 12.38 -16.74
CA ILE A 150 -20.46 11.35 -16.38
C ILE A 150 -21.18 10.26 -15.61
N ASP A 151 -20.88 9.01 -15.95
CA ASP A 151 -21.32 7.87 -15.15
C ASP A 151 -20.64 7.91 -13.77
N GLY A 152 -21.43 8.18 -12.75
CA GLY A 152 -20.97 8.32 -11.36
C GLY A 152 -20.87 7.01 -10.57
N VAL A 153 -21.09 5.84 -11.20
CA VAL A 153 -21.01 4.53 -10.54
C VAL A 153 -19.60 4.30 -9.99
N ASP A 154 -18.56 4.63 -10.76
CA ASP A 154 -17.18 4.72 -10.27
C ASP A 154 -16.81 6.18 -9.98
N THR A 155 -16.90 6.55 -8.70
CA THR A 155 -16.63 7.92 -8.23
C THR A 155 -15.20 8.38 -8.47
N THR A 156 -14.22 7.47 -8.46
CA THR A 156 -12.80 7.79 -8.66
C THR A 156 -12.54 8.15 -10.12
N THR A 157 -13.04 7.31 -11.03
CA THR A 157 -12.98 7.58 -12.47
C THR A 157 -13.78 8.84 -12.82
N ALA A 158 -14.99 9.00 -12.28
CA ALA A 158 -15.84 10.15 -12.53
C ALA A 158 -15.16 11.48 -12.12
N GLY A 159 -14.53 11.52 -10.95
CA GLY A 159 -13.79 12.72 -10.49
C GLY A 159 -12.61 13.07 -11.40
N THR A 160 -11.87 12.08 -11.87
CA THR A 160 -10.74 12.27 -12.78
C THR A 160 -11.21 12.76 -14.16
N VAL A 161 -12.27 12.15 -14.70
CA VAL A 161 -12.90 12.54 -15.98
C VAL A 161 -13.43 13.96 -15.92
N ALA A 162 -14.09 14.34 -14.82
CA ALA A 162 -14.57 15.72 -14.62
C ALA A 162 -13.41 16.72 -14.64
N GLY A 163 -12.30 16.43 -13.94
CA GLY A 163 -11.12 17.29 -13.93
C GLY A 163 -10.49 17.44 -15.32
N TYR A 164 -10.35 16.37 -16.08
CA TYR A 164 -9.82 16.44 -17.45
C TYR A 164 -10.74 17.21 -18.39
N SER A 165 -12.04 16.99 -18.28
CA SER A 165 -13.04 17.70 -19.09
C SER A 165 -13.02 19.21 -18.81
N GLN A 166 -12.95 19.59 -17.53
CA GLN A 166 -12.84 20.97 -17.13
C GLN A 166 -11.57 21.63 -17.66
N ALA A 167 -10.42 20.96 -17.58
CA ALA A 167 -9.16 21.48 -18.10
C ALA A 167 -9.20 21.71 -19.62
N ILE A 168 -9.82 20.81 -20.39
CA ILE A 168 -9.98 20.97 -21.85
C ILE A 168 -10.87 22.16 -22.16
N LEU A 169 -12.02 22.30 -21.49
CA LEU A 169 -12.94 23.43 -21.73
C LEU A 169 -12.33 24.76 -21.30
N GLN A 170 -11.57 24.79 -20.20
CA GLN A 170 -10.85 25.98 -19.75
C GLN A 170 -9.79 26.40 -20.78
N ARG A 171 -9.00 25.45 -21.30
CA ARG A 171 -8.03 25.73 -22.36
C ARG A 171 -8.70 26.30 -23.60
N PHE A 172 -9.80 25.71 -24.04
CA PHE A 172 -10.59 26.22 -25.16
C PHE A 172 -11.08 27.67 -24.92
N SER A 173 -11.52 27.97 -23.70
CA SER A 173 -11.95 29.35 -23.32
C SER A 173 -10.80 30.34 -23.39
N VAL A 174 -9.60 29.96 -22.94
CA VAL A 174 -8.39 30.80 -23.04
C VAL A 174 -7.98 31.00 -24.49
N ASP A 175 -8.01 29.97 -25.33
CA ASP A 175 -7.69 30.08 -26.75
C ASP A 175 -8.61 31.06 -27.47
N ILE A 176 -9.91 31.04 -27.19
CA ILE A 176 -10.88 32.04 -27.70
C ILE A 176 -10.54 33.46 -27.25
N LEU A 177 -10.18 33.62 -25.98
CA LEU A 177 -9.82 34.93 -25.45
C LEU A 177 -8.57 35.50 -26.15
N ASN A 178 -7.55 34.65 -26.31
CA ASN A 178 -6.30 35.01 -26.99
C ASN A 178 -6.56 35.41 -28.46
N GLU A 179 -7.36 34.61 -29.20
CA GLU A 179 -7.73 34.91 -30.58
C GLU A 179 -8.46 36.28 -30.70
N ARG A 180 -9.32 36.60 -29.72
CA ARG A 180 -10.00 37.90 -29.67
C ARG A 180 -9.04 39.04 -29.39
N VAL A 181 -8.10 38.86 -28.47
CA VAL A 181 -7.08 39.86 -28.14
C VAL A 181 -6.21 40.12 -29.37
N ASP A 182 -5.77 39.08 -30.08
CA ASP A 182 -4.97 39.19 -31.29
C ASP A 182 -5.72 39.92 -32.39
N LYS A 183 -7.01 39.61 -32.59
CA LYS A 183 -7.87 40.35 -33.56
C LYS A 183 -8.04 41.80 -33.18
N MET A 184 -8.23 42.14 -31.90
CA MET A 184 -8.31 43.53 -31.46
C MET A 184 -6.98 44.26 -31.62
N GLN A 185 -5.84 43.61 -31.33
CA GLN A 185 -4.52 44.19 -31.56
C GLN A 185 -4.23 44.40 -33.04
N GLY A 186 -4.63 43.50 -33.92
CA GLY A 186 -4.51 43.67 -35.37
C GLY A 186 -5.27 44.86 -35.91
N LEU A 187 -6.46 45.13 -35.35
CA LEU A 187 -7.27 46.34 -35.74
C LEU A 187 -6.67 47.64 -35.19
N LEU A 188 -5.93 47.61 -34.08
CA LEU A 188 -5.29 48.77 -33.47
C LEU A 188 -3.89 49.05 -34.06
N TYR A 189 -3.33 48.14 -34.84
CA TYR A 189 -2.01 48.33 -35.48
C TYR A 189 -1.97 49.41 -36.57
N GLU A 190 -3.13 49.83 -37.08
CA GLU A 190 -3.24 51.02 -37.98
C GLU A 190 -3.15 52.35 -37.26
N THR A 191 -3.22 52.39 -35.93
CA THR A 191 -3.04 53.61 -35.12
C THR A 191 -1.92 53.35 -34.10
N THR A 192 -0.94 54.22 -34.08
CA THR A 192 0.32 54.21 -33.29
C THR A 192 0.11 54.13 -31.74
N THR A 193 -0.65 53.15 -31.26
CA THR A 193 -0.91 52.96 -29.83
C THR A 193 -0.10 51.81 -29.28
N PRO A 194 0.45 51.90 -28.03
CA PRO A 194 1.25 50.86 -27.44
C PRO A 194 0.45 49.57 -27.31
N ARG A 195 1.10 48.45 -27.61
CA ARG A 195 0.58 47.08 -27.48
C ARG A 195 -0.10 46.90 -26.11
N LEU A 196 -1.41 46.72 -26.10
CA LEU A 196 -2.16 46.40 -24.90
C LEU A 196 -1.70 45.00 -24.43
N ILE A 197 -0.78 44.99 -23.48
CA ILE A 197 -0.44 43.76 -22.75
C ILE A 197 -1.59 43.53 -21.78
N VAL A 198 -2.52 42.66 -22.16
CA VAL A 198 -3.53 42.17 -21.20
C VAL A 198 -2.79 41.26 -20.24
N PRO A 199 -2.70 41.58 -18.93
CA PRO A 199 -2.08 40.69 -17.98
C PRO A 199 -2.92 39.41 -17.93
N GLU A 200 -2.37 38.36 -18.50
CA GLU A 200 -2.95 36.99 -18.43
C GLU A 200 -2.45 36.31 -17.16
N VAL A 201 -3.37 36.00 -16.27
CA VAL A 201 -3.08 35.08 -15.16
C VAL A 201 -3.31 33.68 -15.69
N SER A 202 -2.29 33.10 -16.29
CA SER A 202 -2.35 31.70 -16.70
C SER A 202 -2.02 30.77 -15.48
N GLU A 203 -2.90 29.84 -15.20
CA GLU A 203 -2.62 28.80 -14.21
C GLU A 203 -1.58 27.83 -14.77
N ALA A 204 -0.35 27.92 -14.28
CA ALA A 204 0.69 26.93 -14.55
C ALA A 204 0.67 25.85 -13.45
N SER A 205 -0.40 25.06 -13.36
CA SER A 205 -0.45 23.96 -12.40
C SER A 205 0.55 22.88 -12.79
N ARG A 206 1.44 22.52 -11.87
CA ARG A 206 2.44 21.48 -12.07
C ARG A 206 2.40 20.49 -10.93
N ALA A 207 2.09 19.23 -11.24
CA ALA A 207 2.17 18.16 -10.27
C ALA A 207 3.65 17.86 -9.93
N TRP A 208 4.04 18.10 -8.67
CA TRP A 208 5.38 17.79 -8.19
C TRP A 208 5.45 16.29 -7.85
N PHE A 209 6.63 15.70 -8.06
CA PHE A 209 6.94 14.29 -7.75
C PHE A 209 6.26 13.22 -8.62
N ASN A 210 5.10 13.51 -9.22
CA ASN A 210 4.42 12.64 -10.18
C ASN A 210 3.82 13.48 -11.31
N PRO A 211 4.64 14.04 -12.24
CA PRO A 211 4.19 14.98 -13.27
C PRO A 211 3.12 14.39 -14.19
N ASN A 212 3.18 13.11 -14.45
CA ASN A 212 2.23 12.40 -15.32
C ASN A 212 0.97 11.94 -14.57
N LEU A 213 0.88 12.16 -13.25
CA LEU A 213 -0.19 11.66 -12.38
C LEU A 213 -0.40 10.14 -12.51
N ASP A 214 0.67 9.39 -12.81
CA ASP A 214 0.62 7.93 -12.95
C ASP A 214 0.17 7.27 -11.64
N SER A 215 -0.96 6.57 -11.67
CA SER A 215 -1.53 5.88 -10.50
C SER A 215 -0.59 4.81 -9.93
N LYS A 216 0.22 4.18 -10.79
CA LYS A 216 1.22 3.18 -10.39
C LYS A 216 2.19 3.71 -9.32
N ASN A 217 2.61 4.98 -9.42
CA ASN A 217 3.53 5.60 -8.49
C ASN A 217 2.94 5.73 -7.08
N PHE A 218 1.62 5.85 -6.98
CA PHE A 218 0.92 5.93 -5.70
C PHE A 218 0.62 4.55 -5.11
N PHE A 219 0.14 3.62 -5.94
CA PHE A 219 -0.36 2.32 -5.46
C PHE A 219 0.74 1.28 -5.26
N VAL A 220 1.72 1.16 -6.16
CA VAL A 220 2.70 0.05 -6.11
C VAL A 220 3.58 0.09 -4.85
N PRO A 221 4.08 1.24 -4.35
CA PRO A 221 4.77 1.28 -3.06
C PRO A 221 3.90 0.75 -1.91
N GLY A 222 2.59 1.07 -1.92
CA GLY A 222 1.65 0.54 -0.95
C GLY A 222 1.45 -0.97 -1.07
N VAL A 223 1.35 -1.51 -2.29
CA VAL A 223 1.26 -2.97 -2.53
C VAL A 223 2.48 -3.70 -1.95
N LEU A 224 3.70 -3.16 -2.12
CA LEU A 224 4.90 -3.72 -1.52
C LEU A 224 4.78 -3.83 0.01
N VAL A 225 4.29 -2.76 0.64
CA VAL A 225 4.10 -2.73 2.10
C VAL A 225 3.05 -3.76 2.55
N LEU A 226 1.94 -3.87 1.81
CA LEU A 226 0.88 -4.85 2.10
C LEU A 226 1.37 -6.30 2.01
N ILE A 227 2.14 -6.60 0.96
CA ILE A 227 2.73 -7.93 0.77
C ILE A 227 3.66 -8.28 1.95
N LEU A 228 4.53 -7.34 2.34
CA LEU A 228 5.46 -7.53 3.45
C LEU A 228 4.74 -7.73 4.77
N LEU A 229 3.71 -6.93 5.07
CA LEU A 229 2.92 -7.08 6.29
C LEU A 229 2.22 -8.45 6.34
N ALA A 230 1.53 -8.80 5.26
CA ALA A 230 0.79 -10.06 5.19
C ALA A 230 1.71 -11.27 5.35
N LEU A 231 2.84 -11.28 4.63
CA LEU A 231 3.84 -12.34 4.74
C LEU A 231 4.38 -12.45 6.17
N SER A 232 4.79 -11.33 6.78
CA SER A 232 5.37 -11.32 8.12
C SER A 232 4.38 -11.84 9.17
N ILE A 233 3.14 -11.33 9.18
CA ILE A 233 2.14 -11.73 10.17
C ILE A 233 1.78 -13.20 10.01
N ILE A 234 1.47 -13.65 8.79
CA ILE A 234 1.03 -15.03 8.53
C ILE A 234 2.16 -16.01 8.81
N LEU A 235 3.37 -15.73 8.32
CA LEU A 235 4.52 -16.63 8.49
C LEU A 235 4.88 -16.78 9.97
N THR A 236 5.02 -15.65 10.69
CA THR A 236 5.44 -15.65 12.09
C THR A 236 4.37 -16.28 12.98
N SER A 237 3.07 -15.97 12.76
CA SER A 237 2.00 -16.58 13.55
C SER A 237 1.91 -18.08 13.35
N ALA A 238 2.02 -18.57 12.10
CA ALA A 238 1.92 -19.98 11.78
C ALA A 238 3.07 -20.82 12.36
N ILE A 239 4.32 -20.34 12.27
CA ILE A 239 5.50 -21.08 12.76
C ILE A 239 5.47 -21.24 14.28
N VAL A 240 5.04 -20.22 15.00
CA VAL A 240 4.94 -20.27 16.47
C VAL A 240 3.82 -21.21 16.91
N VAL A 241 2.65 -21.14 16.27
CA VAL A 241 1.49 -21.97 16.62
C VAL A 241 1.71 -23.45 16.28
N ARG A 242 2.47 -23.73 15.22
CA ARG A 242 2.79 -25.09 14.81
C ARG A 242 3.39 -25.96 15.92
N GLU A 243 4.26 -25.40 16.75
CA GLU A 243 4.84 -26.14 17.86
C GLU A 243 3.82 -26.44 18.96
N LYS A 244 2.83 -25.57 19.13
CA LYS A 244 1.71 -25.82 20.05
C LYS A 244 0.86 -26.96 19.52
N GLU A 245 0.53 -26.93 18.23
CA GLU A 245 -0.31 -27.93 17.56
C GLU A 245 0.34 -29.35 17.56
N LEU A 246 1.68 -29.40 17.41
CA LEU A 246 2.44 -30.65 17.46
C LEU A 246 2.76 -31.15 18.87
N GLY A 247 2.40 -30.38 19.93
CA GLY A 247 2.71 -30.76 21.32
C GLY A 247 4.21 -30.73 21.67
N THR A 248 5.05 -30.21 20.76
CA THR A 248 6.50 -30.18 20.94
C THR A 248 6.97 -29.13 21.94
N ILE A 249 6.09 -28.19 22.33
CA ILE A 249 6.41 -27.19 23.35
C ILE A 249 6.73 -27.84 24.69
N GLU A 250 5.99 -28.87 25.09
CA GLU A 250 6.23 -29.59 26.35
C GLU A 250 7.60 -30.29 26.35
N GLN A 251 7.99 -30.88 25.23
CA GLN A 251 9.31 -31.50 25.07
C GLN A 251 10.45 -30.48 25.10
N LEU A 252 10.20 -29.26 24.54
CA LEU A 252 11.18 -28.20 24.57
C LEU A 252 11.33 -27.56 25.96
N MET A 253 10.30 -27.64 26.81
CA MET A 253 10.38 -27.16 28.21
C MET A 253 11.24 -28.03 29.11
N VAL A 254 11.39 -29.33 28.78
CA VAL A 254 12.30 -30.24 29.52
C VAL A 254 13.77 -29.98 29.15
N ALA A 255 14.01 -29.38 27.96
CA ALA A 255 15.35 -28.99 27.53
C ALA A 255 15.83 -27.71 28.28
N PRO A 256 17.14 -27.55 28.54
CA PRO A 256 17.70 -26.39 29.21
C PRO A 256 17.72 -25.15 28.28
N ILE A 257 16.58 -24.84 27.63
CA ILE A 257 16.40 -23.74 26.70
C ILE A 257 15.50 -22.69 27.36
N THR A 258 15.89 -21.44 27.33
CA THR A 258 15.02 -20.37 27.81
C THR A 258 13.95 -20.01 26.78
N ARG A 259 12.80 -19.51 27.25
CA ARG A 259 11.68 -19.09 26.38
C ARG A 259 12.12 -18.05 25.33
N VAL A 260 12.98 -17.12 25.74
CA VAL A 260 13.53 -16.08 24.83
C VAL A 260 14.40 -16.72 23.75
N GLU A 261 15.26 -17.68 24.09
CA GLU A 261 16.09 -18.40 23.12
C GLU A 261 15.23 -19.14 22.08
N LEU A 262 14.10 -19.71 22.51
CA LEU A 262 13.17 -20.41 21.65
C LEU A 262 12.47 -19.42 20.68
N ILE A 263 11.93 -18.31 21.22
CA ILE A 263 11.22 -17.30 20.41
C ILE A 263 12.18 -16.69 19.38
N VAL A 264 13.34 -16.22 19.85
CA VAL A 264 14.34 -15.60 18.97
C VAL A 264 14.82 -16.59 17.90
N GLY A 265 15.09 -17.85 18.29
CA GLY A 265 15.53 -18.90 17.36
C GLY A 265 14.51 -19.23 16.26
N LYS A 266 13.19 -19.00 16.53
CA LYS A 266 12.11 -19.24 15.57
C LYS A 266 11.77 -18.02 14.71
N VAL A 267 11.84 -16.84 15.28
CA VAL A 267 11.51 -15.60 14.57
C VAL A 267 12.61 -15.20 13.57
N ILE A 268 13.89 -15.42 13.93
CA ILE A 268 15.00 -15.07 13.03
C ILE A 268 14.89 -15.72 11.65
N PRO A 269 14.60 -17.01 11.49
CA PRO A 269 14.41 -17.61 10.16
C PRO A 269 13.27 -16.97 9.36
N CYS A 270 12.14 -16.64 10.02
CA CYS A 270 11.04 -15.94 9.37
C CYS A 270 11.49 -14.55 8.88
N PHE A 271 12.12 -13.79 9.76
CA PHE A 271 12.65 -12.47 9.46
C PHE A 271 13.65 -12.48 8.29
N ILE A 272 14.51 -13.49 8.22
CA ILE A 272 15.46 -13.64 7.09
C ILE A 272 14.69 -13.89 5.78
N ILE A 273 13.63 -14.69 5.79
CA ILE A 273 12.78 -14.93 4.61
C ILE A 273 12.08 -13.63 4.20
N GLU A 274 11.57 -12.87 5.15
CA GLU A 274 10.93 -11.58 4.91
C GLU A 274 11.90 -10.59 4.28
N VAL A 275 13.15 -10.52 4.78
CA VAL A 275 14.21 -9.68 4.21
C VAL A 275 14.59 -10.16 2.79
N ILE A 276 14.70 -11.46 2.57
CA ILE A 276 14.95 -12.00 1.22
C ILE A 276 13.81 -11.60 0.28
N THR A 277 12.56 -11.72 0.73
CA THR A 277 11.40 -11.31 -0.05
C THR A 277 11.44 -9.81 -0.37
N LEU A 278 11.74 -8.96 0.62
CA LEU A 278 11.93 -7.50 0.41
C LEU A 278 12.96 -7.22 -0.69
N VAL A 279 14.13 -7.89 -0.60
CA VAL A 279 15.24 -7.71 -1.56
C VAL A 279 14.88 -8.21 -2.96
N ILE A 280 13.98 -9.18 -3.10
CA ILE A 280 13.54 -9.70 -4.40
C ILE A 280 12.41 -8.83 -4.97
N ILE A 281 11.36 -8.54 -4.18
CA ILE A 281 10.17 -7.87 -4.71
C ILE A 281 10.40 -6.39 -5.00
N THR A 282 11.30 -5.72 -4.27
CA THR A 282 11.54 -4.29 -4.46
C THR A 282 12.19 -3.98 -5.82
N PRO A 283 13.32 -4.60 -6.22
CA PRO A 283 13.88 -4.40 -7.55
C PRO A 283 12.92 -4.86 -8.67
N LEU A 284 12.15 -5.94 -8.43
CA LEU A 284 11.18 -6.41 -9.39
C LEU A 284 10.06 -5.38 -9.61
N ALA A 285 9.59 -4.71 -8.55
CA ALA A 285 8.61 -3.65 -8.68
C ALA A 285 9.14 -2.47 -9.50
N PHE A 286 10.41 -2.09 -9.32
CA PHE A 286 11.04 -1.05 -10.14
C PHE A 286 11.13 -1.46 -11.61
N LEU A 287 11.52 -2.71 -11.88
CA LEU A 287 11.66 -3.23 -13.24
C LEU A 287 10.32 -3.34 -13.97
N LEU A 288 9.27 -3.81 -13.28
CA LEU A 288 7.95 -4.06 -13.91
C LEU A 288 7.12 -2.78 -14.08
N TYR A 289 7.26 -1.82 -13.16
CA TYR A 289 6.37 -0.65 -13.10
C TYR A 289 7.07 0.68 -13.33
N ASP A 290 8.41 0.66 -13.53
CA ASP A 290 9.22 1.87 -13.76
C ASP A 290 8.95 2.95 -12.70
N ILE A 291 9.01 2.55 -11.42
CA ILE A 291 8.78 3.45 -10.30
C ILE A 291 10.07 4.19 -9.98
N PRO A 292 10.04 5.52 -9.82
CA PRO A 292 11.23 6.26 -9.45
C PRO A 292 11.67 5.91 -8.02
N PHE A 293 12.97 5.72 -7.83
CA PHE A 293 13.59 5.62 -6.52
C PHE A 293 14.54 6.81 -6.33
N ARG A 294 14.11 7.79 -5.55
CA ARG A 294 14.82 9.06 -5.39
C ARG A 294 15.54 9.20 -4.05
N GLY A 295 15.17 8.40 -3.05
CA GLY A 295 15.68 8.51 -1.69
C GLY A 295 16.93 7.68 -1.40
N SER A 296 17.34 7.67 -0.12
CA SER A 296 18.46 6.88 0.36
C SER A 296 18.09 5.40 0.52
N PHE A 297 18.84 4.50 -0.11
CA PHE A 297 18.65 3.06 0.02
C PHE A 297 18.90 2.57 1.45
N ALA A 298 19.86 3.15 2.16
CA ALA A 298 20.16 2.80 3.55
C ALA A 298 18.97 3.16 4.48
N PHE A 299 18.37 4.33 4.28
CA PHE A 299 17.19 4.75 5.04
C PHE A 299 15.97 3.84 4.74
N PHE A 300 15.73 3.54 3.47
CA PHE A 300 14.72 2.58 3.04
C PHE A 300 14.90 1.22 3.71
N LEU A 301 16.11 0.67 3.64
CA LEU A 301 16.40 -0.64 4.22
C LEU A 301 16.21 -0.63 5.75
N GLY A 302 16.74 0.39 6.44
CA GLY A 302 16.61 0.52 7.90
C GLY A 302 15.16 0.61 8.36
N THR A 303 14.36 1.44 7.71
CA THR A 303 12.92 1.57 8.03
C THR A 303 12.11 0.33 7.67
N SER A 304 12.45 -0.35 6.57
CA SER A 304 11.85 -1.63 6.19
C SER A 304 12.15 -2.73 7.21
N LEU A 305 13.39 -2.85 7.69
CA LEU A 305 13.75 -3.81 8.73
C LEU A 305 12.99 -3.53 10.04
N LEU A 306 12.87 -2.27 10.44
CA LEU A 306 12.08 -1.87 11.61
C LEU A 306 10.60 -2.25 11.45
N PHE A 307 10.04 -2.03 10.28
CA PHE A 307 8.65 -2.41 9.97
C PHE A 307 8.45 -3.93 10.00
N LEU A 308 9.36 -4.72 9.43
CA LEU A 308 9.31 -6.18 9.46
C LEU A 308 9.39 -6.72 10.89
N VAL A 309 10.21 -6.11 11.76
CA VAL A 309 10.25 -6.43 13.20
C VAL A 309 8.90 -6.16 13.87
N THR A 310 8.25 -5.04 13.53
CA THR A 310 6.92 -4.70 14.05
C THR A 310 5.87 -5.71 13.58
N ALA A 311 5.86 -6.04 12.29
CA ALA A 311 4.93 -6.99 11.69
C ALA A 311 5.10 -8.41 12.26
N SER A 312 6.34 -8.86 12.42
CA SER A 312 6.65 -10.12 13.09
C SER A 312 6.19 -10.13 14.55
N GLY A 313 6.31 -9.00 15.26
CA GLY A 313 5.80 -8.82 16.63
C GLY A 313 4.28 -8.97 16.70
N ILE A 314 3.54 -8.42 15.72
CA ILE A 314 2.09 -8.60 15.61
C ILE A 314 1.76 -10.09 15.38
N GLY A 315 2.44 -10.76 14.44
CA GLY A 315 2.25 -12.19 14.17
C GLY A 315 2.48 -13.06 15.41
N MET A 316 3.54 -12.78 16.19
CA MET A 316 3.78 -13.45 17.47
C MET A 316 2.67 -13.18 18.49
N THR A 317 2.17 -11.96 18.57
CA THR A 317 1.07 -11.62 19.47
C THR A 317 -0.19 -12.39 19.09
N ILE A 318 -0.56 -12.47 17.81
CA ILE A 318 -1.67 -13.28 17.30
C ILE A 318 -1.46 -14.76 17.66
N SER A 319 -0.26 -15.30 17.48
CA SER A 319 0.06 -16.68 17.79
C SER A 319 -0.17 -17.07 19.26
N SER A 320 -0.10 -16.06 20.14
CA SER A 320 -0.32 -16.28 21.58
C SER A 320 -1.76 -16.66 21.89
N PHE A 321 -2.73 -16.20 21.10
CA PHE A 321 -4.16 -16.50 21.28
C PHE A 321 -4.61 -17.74 20.53
N CYS A 322 -3.83 -18.26 19.58
CA CYS A 322 -4.20 -19.35 18.71
C CYS A 322 -3.62 -20.68 19.18
N THR A 323 -4.34 -21.78 18.91
CA THR A 323 -3.93 -23.16 19.22
C THR A 323 -3.59 -23.98 17.98
N THR A 324 -4.18 -23.67 16.81
CA THR A 324 -3.93 -24.36 15.54
C THR A 324 -3.41 -23.38 14.49
N GLN A 325 -2.66 -23.89 13.51
CA GLN A 325 -2.16 -23.06 12.39
C GLN A 325 -3.32 -22.44 11.59
N GLN A 326 -4.40 -23.19 11.39
CA GLN A 326 -5.57 -22.67 10.69
C GLN A 326 -6.20 -21.48 11.43
N GLN A 327 -6.34 -21.56 12.76
CA GLN A 327 -6.82 -20.46 13.58
C GLN A 327 -5.90 -19.25 13.49
N ALA A 328 -4.58 -19.44 13.51
CA ALA A 328 -3.60 -18.37 13.37
C ALA A 328 -3.72 -17.65 12.01
N MET A 329 -3.88 -18.42 10.93
CA MET A 329 -4.08 -17.87 9.59
C MET A 329 -5.37 -17.04 9.50
N LEU A 330 -6.50 -17.57 9.98
CA LEU A 330 -7.78 -16.87 9.96
C LEU A 330 -7.74 -15.57 10.80
N THR A 331 -7.14 -15.65 12.00
CA THR A 331 -6.98 -14.47 12.87
C THR A 331 -6.07 -13.42 12.23
N SER A 332 -4.97 -13.86 11.59
CA SER A 332 -4.07 -12.97 10.85
C SER A 332 -4.81 -12.26 9.71
N PHE A 333 -5.64 -12.99 8.97
CA PHE A 333 -6.43 -12.42 7.89
C PHE A 333 -7.49 -11.43 8.42
N MET A 334 -8.15 -11.77 9.53
CA MET A 334 -9.10 -10.89 10.21
C MET A 334 -8.46 -9.60 10.72
N PHE A 335 -7.17 -9.62 11.10
CA PHE A 335 -6.41 -8.43 11.45
C PHE A 335 -6.00 -7.62 10.22
N LEU A 336 -5.57 -8.30 9.15
CA LEU A 336 -5.07 -7.63 7.94
C LEU A 336 -6.13 -6.80 7.23
N GLN A 337 -7.38 -7.28 7.17
CA GLN A 337 -8.46 -6.57 6.47
C GLN A 337 -8.70 -5.15 7.00
N PRO A 338 -8.98 -4.93 8.30
CA PRO A 338 -9.10 -3.57 8.83
C PRO A 338 -7.79 -2.78 8.71
N ALA A 339 -6.62 -3.42 8.91
CA ALA A 339 -5.34 -2.75 8.79
C ALA A 339 -5.15 -2.13 7.40
N VAL A 340 -5.52 -2.85 6.33
CA VAL A 340 -5.45 -2.34 4.95
C VAL A 340 -6.40 -1.17 4.74
N LEU A 341 -7.66 -1.29 5.17
CA LEU A 341 -8.66 -0.23 5.01
C LEU A 341 -8.28 1.05 5.76
N LEU A 342 -7.73 0.90 6.97
CA LEU A 342 -7.36 2.00 7.86
C LEU A 342 -5.92 2.51 7.63
N SER A 343 -5.28 2.13 6.53
CA SER A 343 -3.88 2.48 6.27
C SER A 343 -3.67 3.76 5.45
N GLY A 344 -4.72 4.27 4.82
CA GLY A 344 -4.57 5.32 3.81
C GLY A 344 -4.09 4.79 2.44
N TYR A 345 -4.12 3.45 2.25
CA TYR A 345 -3.78 2.83 0.97
C TYR A 345 -4.93 2.94 -0.03
N ALA A 346 -6.11 2.45 0.33
CA ALA A 346 -7.28 2.40 -0.53
C ALA A 346 -8.09 3.71 -0.49
N PHE A 347 -8.20 4.30 0.69
CA PHE A 347 -8.98 5.53 0.92
C PHE A 347 -8.16 6.52 1.73
N PRO A 348 -8.17 7.83 1.38
CA PRO A 348 -7.53 8.87 2.16
C PRO A 348 -8.08 8.89 3.60
N ILE A 349 -7.16 8.98 4.58
CA ILE A 349 -7.55 8.96 6.00
C ILE A 349 -8.38 10.18 6.36
N GLU A 350 -8.12 11.32 5.70
CA GLU A 350 -8.80 12.60 5.89
C GLU A 350 -10.30 12.51 5.60
N ASN A 351 -10.71 11.57 4.75
CA ASN A 351 -12.12 11.34 4.39
C ASN A 351 -12.86 10.41 5.37
N MET A 352 -12.15 9.88 6.37
CA MET A 352 -12.74 8.99 7.38
C MET A 352 -13.36 9.81 8.52
N PRO A 353 -14.39 9.29 9.22
CA PRO A 353 -14.90 9.90 10.45
C PRO A 353 -13.78 10.08 11.48
N GLU A 354 -13.80 11.16 12.26
CA GLU A 354 -12.73 11.51 13.21
C GLU A 354 -12.34 10.38 14.17
N ILE A 355 -13.33 9.66 14.69
CA ILE A 355 -13.08 8.51 15.59
C ILE A 355 -12.23 7.45 14.90
N ILE A 356 -12.50 7.18 13.63
CA ILE A 356 -11.75 6.19 12.83
C ILE A 356 -10.34 6.71 12.54
N GLN A 357 -10.18 8.01 12.28
CA GLN A 357 -8.85 8.61 12.09
C GLN A 357 -7.95 8.38 13.31
N TYR A 358 -8.49 8.49 14.54
CA TYR A 358 -7.73 8.17 15.76
C TYR A 358 -7.31 6.70 15.82
N VAL A 359 -8.17 5.77 15.41
CA VAL A 359 -7.83 4.34 15.37
C VAL A 359 -6.71 4.05 14.39
N THR A 360 -6.60 4.80 13.29
CA THR A 360 -5.51 4.61 12.31
C THR A 360 -4.12 4.84 12.89
N TYR A 361 -3.98 5.62 13.98
CA TYR A 361 -2.69 5.82 14.64
C TYR A 361 -2.11 4.55 15.26
N LEU A 362 -2.92 3.53 15.52
CA LEU A 362 -2.48 2.22 16.01
C LEU A 362 -2.03 1.28 14.87
N ASN A 363 -2.14 1.72 13.62
CA ASN A 363 -1.87 0.91 12.46
C ASN A 363 -0.45 1.18 11.90
N PRO A 364 0.48 0.23 11.96
CA PRO A 364 1.84 0.42 11.45
C PRO A 364 1.89 0.62 9.92
N LEU A 365 0.89 0.10 9.18
CA LEU A 365 0.77 0.31 7.73
C LEU A 365 0.69 1.79 7.36
N ARG A 366 -0.09 2.58 8.09
CA ARG A 366 -0.27 4.02 7.86
C ARG A 366 1.08 4.71 7.74
N TYR A 367 1.94 4.51 8.72
CA TYR A 367 3.24 5.15 8.79
C TYR A 367 4.20 4.63 7.72
N PHE A 368 4.24 3.32 7.54
CA PHE A 368 5.22 2.75 6.62
C PHE A 368 4.87 3.01 5.14
N ILE A 369 3.58 3.09 4.77
CA ILE A 369 3.16 3.52 3.44
C ILE A 369 3.61 4.97 3.17
N THR A 370 3.47 5.86 4.15
CA THR A 370 3.94 7.25 4.05
C THR A 370 5.45 7.32 3.86
N ILE A 371 6.22 6.52 4.64
CA ILE A 371 7.67 6.41 4.48
C ILE A 371 8.03 5.91 3.09
N MET A 372 7.41 4.85 2.60
CA MET A 372 7.68 4.27 1.28
C MET A 372 7.43 5.27 0.16
N ARG A 373 6.28 5.95 0.18
CA ARG A 373 5.97 7.01 -0.79
C ARG A 373 6.93 8.19 -0.69
N GLY A 374 7.32 8.58 0.53
CA GLY A 374 8.28 9.65 0.77
C GLY A 374 9.65 9.34 0.18
N VAL A 375 10.17 8.13 0.43
CA VAL A 375 11.48 7.69 -0.08
C VAL A 375 11.46 7.51 -1.59
N PHE A 376 10.44 6.82 -2.14
CA PHE A 376 10.41 6.48 -3.56
C PHE A 376 10.15 7.71 -4.44
N LEU A 377 9.12 8.48 -4.13
CA LEU A 377 8.64 9.55 -5.00
C LEU A 377 9.28 10.90 -4.70
N LYS A 378 9.37 11.24 -3.40
CA LYS A 378 9.85 12.57 -2.97
C LYS A 378 11.36 12.61 -2.72
N GLY A 379 12.01 11.45 -2.46
CA GLY A 379 13.43 11.39 -2.15
C GLY A 379 13.79 11.93 -0.77
N VAL A 380 12.80 12.01 0.15
CA VAL A 380 13.00 12.53 1.50
C VAL A 380 13.54 11.45 2.43
N GLY A 381 14.29 11.85 3.44
CA GLY A 381 14.95 10.97 4.41
C GLY A 381 14.49 11.21 5.85
N TRP A 382 15.40 10.90 6.79
CA TRP A 382 15.16 11.03 8.23
C TRP A 382 14.67 12.41 8.64
N GLU A 383 15.20 13.47 8.04
CA GLU A 383 14.93 14.86 8.40
C GLU A 383 13.43 15.20 8.35
N ILE A 384 12.69 14.57 7.43
CA ILE A 384 11.26 14.80 7.21
C ILE A 384 10.42 13.65 7.75
N LEU A 385 10.90 12.40 7.63
CA LEU A 385 10.10 11.20 7.90
C LEU A 385 10.26 10.65 9.33
N TRP A 386 11.03 11.30 10.21
CA TRP A 386 11.17 10.86 11.61
C TRP A 386 9.82 10.76 12.37
N PRO A 387 8.80 11.65 12.11
CA PRO A 387 7.51 11.52 12.79
C PRO A 387 6.78 10.22 12.45
N GLU A 388 7.07 9.62 11.29
CA GLU A 388 6.48 8.34 10.86
C GLU A 388 7.30 7.14 11.34
N VAL A 389 8.61 7.31 11.50
CA VAL A 389 9.51 6.24 11.97
C VAL A 389 9.36 5.98 13.46
N VAL A 390 9.22 7.04 14.26
CA VAL A 390 9.12 6.96 15.72
C VAL A 390 7.94 6.11 16.19
N PRO A 391 6.71 6.27 15.68
CA PRO A 391 5.59 5.40 16.03
C PRO A 391 5.85 3.93 15.73
N ILE A 392 6.43 3.60 14.55
CA ILE A 392 6.77 2.21 14.20
C ILE A 392 7.75 1.62 15.22
N PHE A 393 8.74 2.39 15.65
CA PHE A 393 9.71 1.96 16.65
C PHE A 393 9.04 1.63 18.01
N PHE A 394 8.15 2.49 18.49
CA PHE A 394 7.41 2.21 19.72
C PHE A 394 6.44 1.03 19.56
N MET A 395 5.80 0.88 18.40
CA MET A 395 4.98 -0.29 18.09
C MET A 395 5.80 -1.58 18.07
N ALA A 396 7.02 -1.56 17.52
CA ALA A 396 7.92 -2.71 17.55
C ALA A 396 8.19 -3.17 18.99
N ILE A 397 8.54 -2.23 19.87
CA ILE A 397 8.78 -2.52 21.30
C ILE A 397 7.51 -3.04 21.97
N PHE A 398 6.36 -2.42 21.69
CA PHE A 398 5.08 -2.82 22.26
C PHE A 398 4.69 -4.25 21.87
N TYR A 399 4.69 -4.57 20.56
CA TYR A 399 4.27 -5.90 20.10
C TYR A 399 5.24 -7.01 20.49
N ILE A 400 6.56 -6.75 20.49
CA ILE A 400 7.54 -7.73 20.98
C ILE A 400 7.37 -7.93 22.49
N GLY A 401 7.16 -6.86 23.25
CA GLY A 401 6.91 -6.92 24.68
C GLY A 401 5.62 -7.66 25.01
N ALA A 402 4.52 -7.35 24.30
CA ALA A 402 3.24 -8.03 24.43
C ALA A 402 3.34 -9.52 24.10
N ALA A 403 3.99 -9.87 23.01
CA ALA A 403 4.23 -11.26 22.63
C ALA A 403 5.00 -12.01 23.74
N SER A 404 6.08 -11.41 24.24
CA SER A 404 6.90 -12.02 25.30
C SER A 404 6.13 -12.20 26.61
N PHE A 405 5.30 -11.23 26.98
CA PHE A 405 4.46 -11.27 28.18
C PHE A 405 3.36 -12.34 28.07
N LEU A 406 2.63 -12.38 26.94
CA LEU A 406 1.55 -13.34 26.72
C LEU A 406 2.06 -14.79 26.66
N PHE A 407 3.25 -14.99 26.09
CA PHE A 407 3.91 -16.30 26.08
C PHE A 407 4.25 -16.77 27.51
N LYS A 408 4.66 -15.86 28.39
CA LYS A 408 4.96 -16.16 29.78
C LYS A 408 3.74 -16.69 30.55
N ARG A 409 2.58 -16.03 30.38
CA ARG A 409 1.36 -16.33 31.16
C ARG A 409 0.66 -17.64 30.78
N ARG A 410 0.91 -18.20 29.61
CA ARG A 410 0.29 -19.46 29.14
C ARG A 410 1.12 -20.72 29.42
N VAL A 411 2.37 -20.53 29.81
CA VAL A 411 3.31 -21.65 30.07
C VAL A 411 3.54 -21.83 31.59
N ASP A 412 3.14 -20.87 32.41
CA ASP A 412 3.01 -20.98 33.87
C ASP A 412 1.58 -21.44 34.21
#